data_0b463261d080cbb2a1d815d2ef49f508
#
_entry.id   0b463261d080cbb2a1d815d2ef49f508
#
_cell.length_a   1.000
_cell.length_b   1.000
_cell.length_c   1.000
_cell.angle_alpha   90.00
_cell.angle_beta   90.00
_cell.angle_gamma   90.00
#
_symmetry.space_group_name_H-M   'P 1'
#
loop_
_entity.id
_entity.type
_entity.pdbx_description
1 polymer ?
#
loop_
_entity_poly.entity_id
_entity_poly.type
_entity_poly.pdbx_seq_one_letter_code
_entity_poly.pdbx_strand_id
1 'polypeptide(L)'
;MKHKIKDILINYFKEIHSLAVEEELYKDRWNTDLHYKIMVNGKRYSARFINSKRTINPAFGALSNEQLIEQVRFTYYLREHEIPFMQRNKNRAGEPFTLVAWNDEQYRFVLSNWIEGEHITHCTENIVEAFGKEARKIHDISCAFQSSIFQKISHLDGYVEFINMLESRASACKELREYIDLAKYHIECAYTSELEFIVQTDLNPLNVLWGSSQKVKGIVDFESISYVDRIEGLAFLIKWYSRTEGVQSHEVCSKVASSFLVGYKAHNILTPNDYKRFSSLLWLSGSLNWNFVKKTLGVISDERELEEHLEVYRVRGERLSSLLTCT
;
A
#
# COMPACT_ATOMS: atom_id res chain seq x y z
N MET A 1 -27.57 11.60 6.10
CA MET A 1 -26.68 10.73 5.29
C MET A 1 -27.37 10.17 4.06
N LYS A 2 -28.35 9.26 4.15
CA LYS A 2 -29.00 8.58 3.00
C LYS A 2 -29.50 9.55 1.90
N HIS A 3 -30.16 10.66 2.26
CA HIS A 3 -30.61 11.67 1.30
C HIS A 3 -29.42 12.29 0.53
N LYS A 4 -28.38 12.67 1.22
CA LYS A 4 -27.19 13.29 0.60
C LYS A 4 -26.46 12.33 -0.35
N ILE A 5 -26.33 11.05 0.02
CA ILE A 5 -25.81 10.03 -0.88
C ILE A 5 -26.70 9.90 -2.12
N LYS A 6 -28.03 9.91 -1.96
CA LYS A 6 -28.97 9.84 -3.08
C LYS A 6 -28.77 10.99 -4.06
N ASP A 7 -28.63 12.22 -3.56
CA ASP A 7 -28.45 13.43 -4.36
C ASP A 7 -27.14 13.37 -5.18
N ILE A 8 -26.09 12.77 -4.63
CA ILE A 8 -24.82 12.57 -5.34
C ILE A 8 -24.97 11.48 -6.40
N LEU A 9 -25.66 10.38 -6.08
CA LEU A 9 -25.83 9.23 -6.97
C LEU A 9 -26.64 9.54 -8.25
N ILE A 10 -27.42 10.62 -8.28
CA ILE A 10 -28.07 11.12 -9.51
C ILE A 10 -27.03 11.43 -10.60
N ASN A 11 -25.80 11.78 -10.21
CA ASN A 11 -24.70 12.00 -11.16
C ASN A 11 -24.18 10.68 -11.77
N TYR A 12 -24.51 9.52 -11.22
CA TYR A 12 -24.05 8.21 -11.70
C TYR A 12 -25.18 7.40 -12.36
N PHE A 13 -26.40 7.53 -11.87
CA PHE A 13 -27.55 6.73 -12.31
C PHE A 13 -28.62 7.61 -12.92
N LYS A 14 -29.22 7.16 -14.03
CA LYS A 14 -30.38 7.84 -14.64
C LYS A 14 -31.57 7.80 -13.69
N GLU A 15 -31.82 6.64 -13.08
CA GLU A 15 -32.91 6.38 -12.16
C GLU A 15 -32.43 5.59 -10.94
N ILE A 16 -32.94 5.96 -9.77
CA ILE A 16 -32.67 5.29 -8.51
C ILE A 16 -34.01 4.85 -7.92
N HIS A 17 -34.35 3.59 -8.16
CA HIS A 17 -35.60 2.99 -7.65
C HIS A 17 -35.44 2.53 -6.19
N SER A 18 -34.23 2.09 -5.81
CA SER A 18 -33.94 1.68 -4.45
C SER A 18 -32.52 2.10 -4.04
N LEU A 19 -32.39 2.51 -2.77
CA LEU A 19 -31.11 2.85 -2.15
C LEU A 19 -31.11 2.36 -0.70
N ALA A 20 -30.13 1.55 -0.34
CA ALA A 20 -29.81 1.20 1.04
C ALA A 20 -28.34 1.52 1.33
N VAL A 21 -28.06 2.07 2.51
CA VAL A 21 -26.73 2.14 3.08
C VAL A 21 -26.62 0.92 3.99
N GLU A 22 -25.85 -0.08 3.58
CA GLU A 22 -25.74 -1.35 4.29
C GLU A 22 -24.78 -1.25 5.47
N GLU A 23 -23.65 -0.56 5.27
CA GLU A 23 -22.58 -0.51 6.26
C GLU A 23 -21.74 0.76 6.09
N GLU A 24 -21.26 1.32 7.20
CA GLU A 24 -20.19 2.30 7.23
C GLU A 24 -18.88 1.57 7.50
N LEU A 25 -18.00 1.60 6.51
CA LEU A 25 -16.72 0.90 6.56
C LEU A 25 -15.67 1.78 7.26
N TYR A 26 -14.83 1.16 8.10
CA TYR A 26 -13.65 1.80 8.70
C TYR A 26 -13.94 3.06 9.54
N LYS A 27 -14.79 2.96 10.54
CA LYS A 27 -15.19 4.07 11.41
C LYS A 27 -14.06 4.70 12.22
N ASP A 28 -13.07 3.90 12.63
CA ASP A 28 -11.98 4.31 13.53
C ASP A 28 -10.70 4.70 12.78
N ARG A 29 -10.82 5.56 11.77
CA ARG A 29 -9.70 5.87 10.89
C ARG A 29 -8.85 7.04 11.36
N TRP A 30 -7.61 6.96 10.98
CA TRP A 30 -6.62 8.03 11.09
C TRP A 30 -6.83 9.16 10.05
N ASN A 31 -7.67 8.96 9.03
CA ASN A 31 -8.02 9.94 8.01
C ASN A 31 -9.50 10.36 8.11
N THR A 32 -9.83 11.49 7.52
CA THR A 32 -11.17 12.10 7.52
C THR A 32 -12.07 11.59 6.38
N ASP A 33 -11.69 10.52 5.68
CA ASP A 33 -12.47 9.93 4.61
C ASP A 33 -13.70 9.21 5.17
N LEU A 34 -14.80 9.22 4.41
CA LEU A 34 -16.01 8.46 4.72
C LEU A 34 -16.17 7.35 3.70
N HIS A 35 -16.51 6.15 4.14
CA HIS A 35 -16.61 5.00 3.25
C HIS A 35 -17.82 4.13 3.60
N TYR A 36 -18.67 3.87 2.62
CA TYR A 36 -19.92 3.14 2.80
C TYR A 36 -20.07 2.01 1.81
N LYS A 37 -20.59 0.89 2.29
CA LYS A 37 -21.17 -0.15 1.45
C LYS A 37 -22.62 0.23 1.20
N ILE A 38 -22.97 0.38 -0.06
CA ILE A 38 -24.34 0.78 -0.46
C ILE A 38 -24.92 -0.20 -1.46
N MET A 39 -26.23 -0.29 -1.47
CA MET A 39 -27.00 -1.00 -2.50
C MET A 39 -27.84 -0.02 -3.29
N VAL A 40 -27.68 0.01 -4.61
CA VAL A 40 -28.46 0.84 -5.54
C VAL A 40 -29.08 -0.08 -6.57
N ASN A 41 -30.41 -0.04 -6.70
CA ASN A 41 -31.17 -0.85 -7.64
C ASN A 41 -30.80 -2.35 -7.60
N GLY A 42 -30.60 -2.90 -6.40
CA GLY A 42 -30.25 -4.31 -6.17
C GLY A 42 -28.77 -4.68 -6.39
N LYS A 43 -27.93 -3.72 -6.79
CA LYS A 43 -26.49 -3.96 -6.96
C LYS A 43 -25.69 -3.23 -5.89
N ARG A 44 -24.65 -3.90 -5.36
CA ARG A 44 -23.75 -3.35 -4.33
C ARG A 44 -22.62 -2.51 -4.92
N TYR A 45 -22.28 -1.46 -4.17
CA TYR A 45 -21.19 -0.53 -4.51
C TYR A 45 -20.42 -0.14 -3.25
N SER A 46 -19.17 0.24 -3.46
CA SER A 46 -18.34 0.97 -2.50
C SER A 46 -18.46 2.46 -2.83
N ALA A 47 -18.95 3.25 -1.88
CA ALA A 47 -19.10 4.70 -1.99
C ALA A 47 -18.12 5.37 -1.02
N ARG A 48 -17.08 6.00 -1.56
CA ARG A 48 -16.02 6.64 -0.77
C ARG A 48 -16.01 8.15 -0.99
N PHE A 49 -15.88 8.87 0.11
CA PHE A 49 -15.70 10.31 0.16
C PHE A 49 -14.26 10.58 0.60
N ILE A 50 -13.42 10.96 -0.34
CA ILE A 50 -12.02 11.31 -0.08
C ILE A 50 -11.96 12.79 0.25
N ASN A 51 -11.54 13.14 1.47
CA ASN A 51 -11.47 14.53 1.89
C ASN A 51 -10.44 15.30 1.04
N SER A 52 -10.83 16.44 0.48
CA SER A 52 -9.95 17.25 -0.38
C SER A 52 -8.79 17.90 0.39
N LYS A 53 -8.95 18.08 1.70
CA LYS A 53 -7.89 18.57 2.60
C LYS A 53 -7.03 17.44 3.16
N ARG A 54 -7.21 16.22 2.69
CA ARG A 54 -6.42 15.10 3.15
C ARG A 54 -4.95 15.47 3.10
N THR A 55 -4.42 15.82 4.27
CA THR A 55 -3.03 16.16 4.44
C THR A 55 -2.23 14.91 4.20
N ILE A 56 -1.39 15.01 3.24
CA ILE A 56 -0.56 13.93 2.79
C ILE A 56 0.65 13.92 3.69
N ASN A 57 0.83 12.81 4.36
CA ASN A 57 2.15 12.42 4.80
C ASN A 57 3.00 12.24 3.53
N PRO A 58 4.16 12.90 3.40
CA PRO A 58 5.05 12.73 2.25
C PRO A 58 5.34 11.27 1.91
N ALA A 59 5.37 10.38 2.94
CA ALA A 59 5.50 8.94 2.79
C ALA A 59 4.31 8.25 2.09
N PHE A 60 3.13 8.89 2.00
CA PHE A 60 1.93 8.34 1.37
C PHE A 60 1.45 9.12 0.15
N GLY A 61 2.21 10.14 -0.26
CA GLY A 61 1.96 10.95 -1.44
C GLY A 61 0.77 11.91 -1.35
N ALA A 62 0.84 13.02 -2.09
CA ALA A 62 -0.29 13.91 -2.34
C ALA A 62 -1.26 13.23 -3.32
N LEU A 63 -2.55 13.31 -3.00
CA LEU A 63 -3.57 12.89 -3.95
C LEU A 63 -4.25 14.12 -4.55
N SER A 64 -3.62 14.74 -5.55
CA SER A 64 -4.26 15.78 -6.35
C SER A 64 -5.38 15.20 -7.22
N ASN A 65 -6.19 16.06 -7.82
CA ASN A 65 -7.23 15.58 -8.75
C ASN A 65 -6.62 14.87 -9.96
N GLU A 66 -5.50 15.41 -10.48
CA GLU A 66 -4.77 14.85 -11.61
C GLU A 66 -4.20 13.47 -11.25
N GLN A 67 -3.63 13.33 -10.05
CA GLN A 67 -3.14 12.05 -9.55
C GLN A 67 -4.26 11.03 -9.38
N LEU A 68 -5.44 11.45 -8.88
CA LEU A 68 -6.60 10.56 -8.77
C LEU A 68 -7.10 10.11 -10.14
N ILE A 69 -7.15 11.00 -11.13
CA ILE A 69 -7.52 10.67 -12.52
C ILE A 69 -6.50 9.67 -13.09
N GLU A 70 -5.22 9.90 -12.89
CA GLU A 70 -4.17 9.04 -13.38
C GLU A 70 -4.17 7.65 -12.71
N GLN A 71 -4.44 7.58 -11.41
CA GLN A 71 -4.68 6.30 -10.73
C GLN A 71 -5.83 5.52 -11.37
N VAL A 72 -6.93 6.20 -11.68
CA VAL A 72 -8.08 5.55 -12.36
C VAL A 72 -7.66 5.06 -13.75
N ARG A 73 -6.90 5.85 -14.51
CA ARG A 73 -6.37 5.44 -15.82
C ARG A 73 -5.50 4.19 -15.70
N PHE A 74 -4.62 4.15 -14.69
CA PHE A 74 -3.77 2.98 -14.45
C PHE A 74 -4.59 1.73 -14.06
N THR A 75 -5.62 1.87 -13.21
CA THR A 75 -6.49 0.74 -12.87
C THR A 75 -7.26 0.20 -14.07
N TYR A 76 -7.73 1.07 -14.96
CA TYR A 76 -8.38 0.62 -16.21
C TYR A 76 -7.39 -0.12 -17.10
N TYR A 77 -6.19 0.42 -17.28
CA TYR A 77 -5.13 -0.22 -18.03
C TYR A 77 -4.84 -1.64 -17.52
N LEU A 78 -4.69 -1.81 -16.20
CA LEU A 78 -4.47 -3.12 -15.60
C LEU A 78 -5.66 -4.07 -15.81
N ARG A 79 -6.89 -3.55 -15.75
CA ARG A 79 -8.11 -4.34 -16.01
C ARG A 79 -8.22 -4.79 -17.47
N GLU A 80 -7.85 -3.97 -18.43
CA GLU A 80 -7.78 -4.32 -19.85
C GLU A 80 -6.80 -5.48 -20.09
N HIS A 81 -5.81 -5.65 -19.21
CA HIS A 81 -4.86 -6.76 -19.21
C HIS A 81 -5.25 -7.88 -18.22
N GLU A 82 -6.54 -7.98 -17.88
CA GLU A 82 -7.13 -9.06 -17.05
C GLU A 82 -6.63 -9.09 -15.60
N ILE A 83 -6.10 -8.00 -15.07
CA ILE A 83 -5.84 -7.87 -13.63
C ILE A 83 -7.15 -7.43 -12.94
N PRO A 84 -7.62 -8.17 -11.91
CA PRO A 84 -8.93 -7.94 -11.35
C PRO A 84 -8.96 -6.78 -10.36
N PHE A 85 -8.54 -5.58 -10.79
CA PHE A 85 -8.68 -4.39 -9.96
C PHE A 85 -10.12 -3.95 -9.81
N MET A 86 -10.42 -3.33 -8.67
CA MET A 86 -11.69 -2.67 -8.38
C MET A 86 -12.06 -1.68 -9.50
N GLN A 87 -13.24 -1.85 -10.07
CA GLN A 87 -13.73 -0.95 -11.10
C GLN A 87 -14.35 0.29 -10.49
N ARG A 88 -13.77 1.45 -10.75
CA ARG A 88 -14.36 2.75 -10.45
C ARG A 88 -15.38 3.12 -11.53
N ASN A 89 -16.54 3.60 -11.12
CA ASN A 89 -17.58 4.02 -12.05
C ASN A 89 -17.39 5.50 -12.36
N LYS A 90 -17.39 5.84 -13.66
CA LYS A 90 -17.46 7.25 -14.08
C LYS A 90 -18.84 7.79 -13.81
N ASN A 91 -18.94 9.08 -13.48
CA ASN A 91 -20.22 9.78 -13.44
C ASN A 91 -20.79 9.98 -14.85
N ARG A 92 -21.99 10.51 -14.97
CA ARG A 92 -22.68 10.72 -16.25
C ARG A 92 -21.99 11.75 -17.16
N ALA A 93 -21.12 12.60 -16.60
CA ALA A 93 -20.25 13.51 -17.35
C ALA A 93 -18.95 12.82 -17.84
N GLY A 94 -18.73 11.55 -17.48
CA GLY A 94 -17.52 10.81 -17.85
C GLY A 94 -16.36 10.98 -16.86
N GLU A 95 -16.57 11.71 -15.75
CA GLU A 95 -15.53 11.98 -14.75
C GLU A 95 -15.38 10.82 -13.75
N PRO A 96 -14.16 10.53 -13.25
CA PRO A 96 -13.91 9.41 -12.35
C PRO A 96 -14.35 9.66 -10.90
N PHE A 97 -14.70 10.90 -10.56
CA PHE A 97 -15.24 11.30 -9.25
C PHE A 97 -16.19 12.49 -9.40
N THR A 98 -16.93 12.79 -8.34
CA THR A 98 -17.77 14.00 -8.24
C THR A 98 -17.32 14.82 -7.05
N LEU A 99 -17.09 16.12 -7.22
CA LEU A 99 -16.82 17.03 -6.11
C LEU A 99 -18.10 17.30 -5.35
N VAL A 100 -18.06 17.14 -4.03
CA VAL A 100 -19.21 17.33 -3.14
C VAL A 100 -18.81 18.11 -1.89
N ALA A 101 -19.67 19.02 -1.45
CA ALA A 101 -19.54 19.69 -0.16
C ALA A 101 -20.40 18.96 0.89
N TRP A 102 -19.81 18.65 2.05
CA TRP A 102 -20.48 18.01 3.15
C TRP A 102 -19.91 18.49 4.49
N ASN A 103 -20.77 19.05 5.36
CA ASN A 103 -20.41 19.57 6.69
C ASN A 103 -19.20 20.54 6.62
N ASP A 104 -19.29 21.54 5.74
CA ASP A 104 -18.25 22.55 5.49
C ASP A 104 -16.91 22.03 4.98
N GLU A 105 -16.86 20.74 4.65
CA GLU A 105 -15.70 20.08 4.04
C GLU A 105 -15.99 19.74 2.57
N GLN A 106 -14.92 19.71 1.77
CA GLN A 106 -15.00 19.27 0.38
C GLN A 106 -14.46 17.85 0.24
N TYR A 107 -15.18 17.04 -0.53
CA TYR A 107 -14.84 15.65 -0.80
C TYR A 107 -14.86 15.36 -2.29
N ARG A 108 -14.03 14.40 -2.69
CA ARG A 108 -14.13 13.69 -3.97
C ARG A 108 -14.92 12.42 -3.71
N PHE A 109 -16.14 12.36 -4.23
CA PHE A 109 -16.95 11.16 -4.13
C PHE A 109 -16.58 10.20 -5.27
N VAL A 110 -16.17 8.99 -4.89
CA VAL A 110 -15.80 7.90 -5.79
C VAL A 110 -16.77 6.75 -5.59
N LEU A 111 -17.33 6.25 -6.68
CA LEU A 111 -18.21 5.08 -6.69
C LEU A 111 -17.50 3.92 -7.37
N SER A 112 -17.38 2.77 -6.69
CA SER A 112 -16.78 1.58 -7.25
C SER A 112 -17.72 0.39 -7.18
N ASN A 113 -17.61 -0.54 -8.11
CA ASN A 113 -18.34 -1.81 -8.01
C ASN A 113 -17.85 -2.55 -6.76
N TRP A 114 -18.80 -3.11 -5.99
CA TRP A 114 -18.49 -3.98 -4.88
C TRP A 114 -17.94 -5.32 -5.39
N ILE A 115 -16.91 -5.82 -4.75
CA ILE A 115 -16.33 -7.13 -5.06
C ILE A 115 -16.64 -8.07 -3.90
N GLU A 116 -17.35 -9.16 -4.18
CA GLU A 116 -17.58 -10.21 -3.21
C GLU A 116 -16.36 -11.14 -3.15
N GLY A 117 -15.83 -11.34 -1.97
CA GLY A 117 -14.65 -12.17 -1.73
C GLY A 117 -14.21 -12.07 -0.27
N GLU A 118 -13.18 -12.82 0.07
CA GLU A 118 -12.63 -12.88 1.42
C GLU A 118 -11.19 -12.38 1.45
N HIS A 119 -10.79 -11.70 2.51
CA HIS A 119 -9.40 -11.37 2.76
C HIS A 119 -8.70 -12.54 3.44
N ILE A 120 -7.63 -13.04 2.85
CA ILE A 120 -6.79 -14.08 3.46
C ILE A 120 -5.58 -13.39 4.08
N THR A 121 -5.63 -13.19 5.40
CA THR A 121 -4.61 -12.44 6.14
C THR A 121 -3.52 -13.32 6.74
N HIS A 122 -3.79 -14.62 6.90
CA HIS A 122 -2.84 -15.64 7.37
C HIS A 122 -2.24 -16.33 6.14
N CYS A 123 -1.01 -15.99 5.82
CA CYS A 123 -0.37 -16.46 4.60
C CYS A 123 0.05 -17.93 4.73
N THR A 124 -0.35 -18.74 3.75
CA THR A 124 0.12 -20.13 3.57
C THR A 124 0.91 -20.24 2.27
N GLU A 125 1.75 -21.27 2.14
CA GLU A 125 2.58 -21.50 0.95
C GLU A 125 1.77 -21.46 -0.35
N ASN A 126 0.62 -22.14 -0.40
CA ASN A 126 -0.21 -22.20 -1.60
C ASN A 126 -0.81 -20.83 -1.98
N ILE A 127 -1.28 -20.06 -0.99
CA ILE A 127 -1.87 -18.73 -1.19
C ILE A 127 -0.81 -17.76 -1.69
N VAL A 128 0.36 -17.75 -1.07
CA VAL A 128 1.42 -16.80 -1.46
C VAL A 128 2.05 -17.18 -2.80
N GLU A 129 2.17 -18.46 -3.13
CA GLU A 129 2.62 -18.90 -4.45
C GLU A 129 1.62 -18.44 -5.53
N ALA A 130 0.32 -18.64 -5.29
CA ALA A 130 -0.72 -18.17 -6.21
C ALA A 130 -0.67 -16.66 -6.39
N PHE A 131 -0.52 -15.89 -5.29
CA PHE A 131 -0.41 -14.44 -5.38
C PHE A 131 0.91 -13.97 -6.01
N GLY A 132 2.01 -14.68 -5.79
CA GLY A 132 3.29 -14.41 -6.45
C GLY A 132 3.17 -14.42 -7.98
N LYS A 133 2.39 -15.35 -8.55
CA LYS A 133 2.10 -15.41 -9.98
C LYS A 133 1.32 -14.18 -10.46
N GLU A 134 0.29 -13.77 -9.72
CA GLU A 134 -0.47 -12.55 -10.03
C GLU A 134 0.38 -11.28 -9.88
N ALA A 135 1.17 -11.18 -8.81
CA ALA A 135 2.06 -10.07 -8.57
C ALA A 135 3.10 -9.92 -9.70
N ARG A 136 3.65 -11.04 -10.20
CA ARG A 136 4.52 -11.03 -11.37
C ARG A 136 3.81 -10.47 -12.61
N LYS A 137 2.58 -10.94 -12.88
CA LYS A 137 1.76 -10.46 -14.00
C LYS A 137 1.49 -8.95 -13.87
N ILE A 138 1.14 -8.47 -12.67
CA ILE A 138 0.93 -7.04 -12.40
C ILE A 138 2.19 -6.24 -12.75
N HIS A 139 3.34 -6.65 -12.25
CA HIS A 139 4.60 -5.94 -12.47
C HIS A 139 5.00 -5.97 -13.97
N ASP A 140 4.86 -7.09 -14.66
CA ASP A 140 5.20 -7.20 -16.09
C ASP A 140 4.31 -6.29 -16.95
N ILE A 141 3.01 -6.21 -16.65
CA ILE A 141 2.08 -5.32 -17.33
C ILE A 141 2.38 -3.85 -17.00
N SER A 142 2.69 -3.54 -15.75
CA SER A 142 2.96 -2.18 -15.29
C SER A 142 4.18 -1.55 -15.98
N CYS A 143 5.16 -2.34 -16.40
CA CYS A 143 6.35 -1.85 -17.12
C CYS A 143 6.02 -1.11 -18.42
N ALA A 144 4.90 -1.44 -19.08
CA ALA A 144 4.48 -0.78 -20.32
C ALA A 144 3.60 0.46 -20.10
N PHE A 145 3.12 0.69 -18.85
CA PHE A 145 2.31 1.86 -18.54
C PHE A 145 3.19 3.10 -18.35
N GLN A 146 2.87 4.17 -19.06
CA GLN A 146 3.57 5.45 -18.97
C GLN A 146 2.67 6.49 -18.30
N SER A 147 3.21 7.23 -17.35
CA SER A 147 2.56 8.36 -16.71
C SER A 147 3.41 9.63 -16.79
N SER A 148 2.76 10.74 -17.14
CA SER A 148 3.35 12.08 -17.05
C SER A 148 3.01 12.79 -15.74
N ILE A 149 2.13 12.22 -14.92
CA ILE A 149 1.61 12.81 -13.69
C ILE A 149 2.41 12.35 -12.48
N PHE A 150 2.70 11.04 -12.39
CA PHE A 150 3.52 10.51 -11.31
C PHE A 150 5.00 10.82 -11.57
N GLN A 151 5.64 11.46 -10.60
CA GLN A 151 7.06 11.74 -10.67
C GLN A 151 7.87 10.48 -10.33
N LYS A 152 9.01 10.32 -10.99
CA LYS A 152 9.98 9.27 -10.68
C LYS A 152 10.79 9.67 -9.44
N ILE A 153 10.17 9.61 -8.29
CA ILE A 153 10.78 9.89 -6.99
C ILE A 153 11.04 8.56 -6.31
N SER A 154 12.25 8.37 -5.82
CA SER A 154 12.61 7.15 -5.08
C SER A 154 11.83 7.09 -3.75
N HIS A 155 11.32 5.93 -3.42
CA HIS A 155 10.69 5.70 -2.12
C HIS A 155 11.70 5.85 -0.96
N LEU A 156 12.97 5.65 -1.25
CA LEU A 156 14.07 5.86 -0.31
C LEU A 156 14.22 7.31 0.15
N ASP A 157 13.78 8.29 -0.67
CA ASP A 157 13.78 9.70 -0.26
C ASP A 157 12.92 9.94 0.99
N GLY A 158 11.81 9.20 1.13
CA GLY A 158 10.99 9.21 2.33
C GLY A 158 11.73 8.67 3.57
N TYR A 159 12.58 7.66 3.41
CA TYR A 159 13.43 7.18 4.50
C TYR A 159 14.52 8.19 4.87
N VAL A 160 15.09 8.88 3.90
CA VAL A 160 16.07 9.97 4.15
C VAL A 160 15.39 11.09 4.95
N GLU A 161 14.17 11.49 4.62
CA GLU A 161 13.41 12.47 5.40
C GLU A 161 13.19 12.01 6.84
N PHE A 162 12.84 10.74 7.06
CA PHE A 162 12.70 10.17 8.40
C PHE A 162 14.02 10.25 9.20
N ILE A 163 15.13 9.92 8.58
CA ILE A 163 16.45 10.04 9.21
C ILE A 163 16.74 11.48 9.59
N ASN A 164 16.53 12.45 8.68
CA ASN A 164 16.75 13.86 8.94
C ASN A 164 15.92 14.38 10.13
N MET A 165 14.67 13.93 10.25
CA MET A 165 13.81 14.25 11.40
C MET A 165 14.38 13.73 12.73
N LEU A 166 14.96 12.54 12.73
CA LEU A 166 15.55 11.92 13.91
C LEU A 166 16.91 12.52 14.25
N GLU A 167 17.78 12.80 13.28
CA GLU A 167 19.11 13.37 13.50
C GLU A 167 19.07 14.71 14.22
N SER A 168 18.09 15.55 13.89
CA SER A 168 17.92 16.84 14.55
C SER A 168 17.69 16.71 16.07
N ARG A 169 17.37 15.53 16.56
CA ARG A 169 17.07 15.20 17.95
C ARG A 169 18.05 14.20 18.60
N ALA A 170 18.89 13.55 17.78
CA ALA A 170 19.75 12.43 18.21
C ALA A 170 21.02 12.86 18.97
N SER A 171 21.30 14.17 19.11
CA SER A 171 22.55 14.66 19.68
C SER A 171 22.87 14.16 21.09
N ALA A 172 21.89 13.74 21.86
CA ALA A 172 22.01 13.32 23.25
C ALA A 172 22.02 11.80 23.47
N CYS A 173 21.63 10.96 22.47
CA CYS A 173 21.48 9.52 22.67
C CYS A 173 22.39 8.74 21.73
N LYS A 174 23.25 7.89 22.29
CA LYS A 174 24.20 7.06 21.56
C LYS A 174 23.47 5.98 20.72
N GLU A 175 22.50 5.32 21.32
CA GLU A 175 21.73 4.20 20.75
C GLU A 175 20.94 4.67 19.54
N LEU A 176 20.34 5.86 19.62
CA LEU A 176 19.64 6.45 18.47
C LEU A 176 20.61 6.80 17.32
N ARG A 177 21.81 7.28 17.61
CA ARG A 177 22.84 7.54 16.57
C ARG A 177 23.24 6.25 15.88
N GLU A 178 23.54 5.19 16.65
CA GLU A 178 23.89 3.89 16.09
C GLU A 178 22.77 3.31 15.22
N TYR A 179 21.53 3.48 15.65
CA TYR A 179 20.37 3.08 14.82
C TYR A 179 20.26 3.88 13.52
N ILE A 180 20.47 5.18 13.58
CA ILE A 180 20.48 6.06 12.41
C ILE A 180 21.60 5.66 11.43
N ASP A 181 22.80 5.39 11.93
CA ASP A 181 23.93 4.98 11.11
C ASP A 181 23.65 3.63 10.42
N LEU A 182 23.02 2.68 11.12
CA LEU A 182 22.58 1.41 10.55
C LEU A 182 21.51 1.64 9.47
N ALA A 183 20.55 2.51 9.71
CA ALA A 183 19.51 2.83 8.73
C ALA A 183 20.09 3.51 7.47
N LYS A 184 21.06 4.43 7.63
CA LYS A 184 21.80 5.04 6.51
C LYS A 184 22.53 3.99 5.67
N TYR A 185 23.23 3.06 6.33
CA TYR A 185 23.90 1.96 5.64
C TYR A 185 22.91 1.16 4.76
N HIS A 186 21.72 0.84 5.29
CA HIS A 186 20.71 0.13 4.51
C HIS A 186 20.11 0.99 3.38
N ILE A 187 19.96 2.30 3.58
CA ILE A 187 19.53 3.21 2.52
C ILE A 187 20.55 3.23 1.38
N GLU A 188 21.85 3.34 1.69
CA GLU A 188 22.92 3.31 0.69
C GLU A 188 22.95 1.99 -0.08
N CYS A 189 22.82 0.85 0.62
CA CYS A 189 22.76 -0.46 -0.01
C CYS A 189 21.51 -0.69 -0.86
N ALA A 190 20.41 -0.03 -0.52
CA ALA A 190 19.11 -0.14 -1.22
C ALA A 190 19.01 0.78 -2.43
N TYR A 191 19.83 1.81 -2.53
CA TYR A 191 19.71 2.86 -3.53
C TYR A 191 19.79 2.35 -4.96
N THR A 192 18.94 2.88 -5.81
CA THR A 192 19.02 2.80 -7.28
C THR A 192 18.46 4.07 -7.90
N SER A 193 19.01 4.47 -9.03
CA SER A 193 18.44 5.52 -9.90
C SER A 193 17.46 4.97 -10.95
N GLU A 194 17.36 3.65 -11.06
CA GLU A 194 16.58 2.96 -12.08
C GLU A 194 15.16 2.68 -11.56
N LEU A 195 14.25 3.65 -11.78
CA LEU A 195 12.84 3.49 -11.47
C LEU A 195 12.10 3.11 -12.76
N GLU A 196 11.66 1.85 -12.83
CA GLU A 196 11.22 1.22 -14.08
C GLU A 196 9.73 1.39 -14.32
N PHE A 197 8.88 1.18 -13.30
CA PHE A 197 7.45 1.08 -13.47
C PHE A 197 6.65 1.54 -12.25
N ILE A 198 5.37 1.76 -12.44
CA ILE A 198 4.43 2.18 -11.40
C ILE A 198 3.77 0.95 -10.78
N VAL A 199 3.74 0.90 -9.46
CA VAL A 199 2.98 -0.12 -8.69
C VAL A 199 2.17 0.51 -7.57
N GLN A 200 1.21 -0.26 -7.07
CA GLN A 200 0.64 -0.04 -5.75
C GLN A 200 1.61 -0.59 -4.70
N THR A 201 2.18 0.28 -3.89
CA THR A 201 3.20 -0.08 -2.89
C THR A 201 2.61 -0.68 -1.62
N ASP A 202 1.31 -0.50 -1.37
CA ASP A 202 0.58 -1.09 -0.24
C ASP A 202 -0.34 -2.25 -0.67
N LEU A 203 0.17 -3.13 -1.52
CA LEU A 203 -0.56 -4.33 -1.96
C LEU A 203 -0.46 -5.44 -0.89
N ASN A 204 -0.97 -5.15 0.30
CA ASN A 204 -1.01 -6.09 1.42
C ASN A 204 -2.23 -7.04 1.33
N PRO A 205 -2.29 -8.13 2.12
CA PRO A 205 -3.38 -9.10 2.08
C PRO A 205 -4.79 -8.53 2.33
N LEU A 206 -4.93 -7.39 3.03
CA LEU A 206 -6.23 -6.73 3.23
C LEU A 206 -6.71 -5.98 1.97
N ASN A 207 -5.84 -5.78 0.99
CA ASN A 207 -6.16 -5.14 -0.28
C ASN A 207 -6.43 -6.17 -1.39
N VAL A 208 -6.39 -7.47 -1.07
CA VAL A 208 -6.65 -8.56 -2.00
C VAL A 208 -7.85 -9.37 -1.56
N LEU A 209 -8.80 -9.55 -2.45
CA LEU A 209 -10.01 -10.36 -2.27
C LEU A 209 -9.89 -11.67 -3.02
N TRP A 210 -10.18 -12.76 -2.34
CA TRP A 210 -10.11 -14.13 -2.85
C TRP A 210 -11.48 -14.71 -3.08
N GLY A 211 -11.61 -15.51 -4.11
CA GLY A 211 -12.77 -16.38 -4.35
C GLY A 211 -12.59 -17.76 -3.72
N SER A 212 -13.67 -18.53 -3.71
CA SER A 212 -13.69 -19.91 -3.19
C SER A 212 -12.68 -20.85 -3.87
N SER A 213 -12.23 -20.53 -5.08
CA SER A 213 -11.22 -21.30 -5.83
C SER A 213 -9.77 -20.91 -5.53
N GLN A 214 -9.53 -20.15 -4.47
CA GLN A 214 -8.21 -19.58 -4.15
C GLN A 214 -7.60 -18.76 -5.31
N LYS A 215 -8.44 -18.14 -6.12
CA LYS A 215 -8.02 -17.18 -7.15
C LYS A 215 -8.27 -15.76 -6.69
N VAL A 216 -7.40 -14.86 -7.03
CA VAL A 216 -7.59 -13.41 -6.79
C VAL A 216 -8.83 -12.98 -7.58
N LYS A 217 -9.84 -12.48 -6.87
CA LYS A 217 -11.11 -12.00 -7.40
C LYS A 217 -11.16 -10.49 -7.53
N GLY A 218 -10.39 -9.80 -6.71
CA GLY A 218 -10.31 -8.37 -6.74
C GLY A 218 -9.13 -7.80 -5.97
N ILE A 219 -8.66 -6.66 -6.43
CA ILE A 219 -7.66 -5.84 -5.74
C ILE A 219 -8.31 -4.49 -5.47
N VAL A 220 -8.21 -4.03 -4.23
CA VAL A 220 -8.83 -2.79 -3.75
C VAL A 220 -7.79 -1.84 -3.17
N ASP A 221 -8.21 -0.65 -2.81
CA ASP A 221 -7.41 0.41 -2.16
C ASP A 221 -6.19 0.86 -2.98
N PHE A 222 -6.42 1.82 -3.86
CA PHE A 222 -5.51 2.21 -4.94
C PHE A 222 -4.80 3.55 -4.70
N GLU A 223 -4.43 3.87 -3.47
CA GLU A 223 -3.96 5.22 -3.15
C GLU A 223 -2.44 5.36 -3.04
N SER A 224 -1.74 4.27 -2.75
CA SER A 224 -0.28 4.25 -2.62
C SER A 224 0.37 3.81 -3.92
N ILE A 225 0.51 4.73 -4.88
CA ILE A 225 1.14 4.46 -6.17
C ILE A 225 2.48 5.18 -6.24
N SER A 226 3.53 4.45 -6.58
CA SER A 226 4.89 5.00 -6.74
C SER A 226 5.62 4.31 -7.89
N TYR A 227 6.63 5.02 -8.42
CA TYR A 227 7.62 4.39 -9.28
C TYR A 227 8.59 3.57 -8.43
N VAL A 228 8.86 2.37 -8.87
CA VAL A 228 9.82 1.44 -8.27
C VAL A 228 10.59 0.69 -9.36
N ASP A 229 11.65 0.01 -8.98
CA ASP A 229 12.19 -1.07 -9.77
C ASP A 229 11.62 -2.43 -9.33
N ARG A 230 12.03 -3.48 -10.02
CA ARG A 230 11.53 -4.83 -9.81
C ARG A 230 11.88 -5.38 -8.41
N ILE A 231 13.07 -5.06 -7.90
CA ILE A 231 13.56 -5.56 -6.60
C ILE A 231 12.80 -4.88 -5.46
N GLU A 232 12.63 -3.57 -5.54
CA GLU A 232 11.87 -2.81 -4.55
C GLU A 232 10.39 -3.21 -4.54
N GLY A 233 9.77 -3.33 -5.72
CA GLY A 233 8.38 -3.81 -5.83
C GLY A 233 8.20 -5.20 -5.21
N LEU A 234 9.18 -6.09 -5.38
CA LEU A 234 9.17 -7.41 -4.77
C LEU A 234 9.35 -7.35 -3.24
N ALA A 235 10.21 -6.48 -2.74
CA ALA A 235 10.44 -6.30 -1.30
C ALA A 235 9.16 -5.83 -0.57
N PHE A 236 8.38 -4.91 -1.17
CA PHE A 236 7.09 -4.49 -0.62
C PHE A 236 6.12 -5.64 -0.44
N LEU A 237 6.13 -6.60 -1.35
CA LEU A 237 5.25 -7.77 -1.29
C LEU A 237 5.73 -8.79 -0.25
N ILE A 238 7.01 -9.12 -0.24
CA ILE A 238 7.57 -10.08 0.72
C ILE A 238 7.36 -9.64 2.16
N LYS A 239 7.47 -8.35 2.47
CA LYS A 239 7.15 -7.79 3.78
C LYS A 239 5.79 -8.23 4.32
N TRP A 240 4.79 -8.36 3.44
CA TRP A 240 3.42 -8.73 3.81
C TRP A 240 3.16 -10.22 3.68
N TYR A 241 3.61 -10.83 2.60
CA TYR A 241 3.27 -12.21 2.24
C TYR A 241 4.19 -13.27 2.86
N SER A 242 5.13 -12.86 3.71
CA SER A 242 5.90 -13.77 4.58
C SER A 242 5.26 -14.03 5.94
N ARG A 243 4.12 -13.36 6.28
CA ARG A 243 3.49 -13.40 7.60
C ARG A 243 2.46 -14.51 7.68
N THR A 244 2.65 -15.44 8.63
CA THR A 244 1.74 -16.57 8.86
C THR A 244 0.65 -16.28 9.89
N GLU A 245 0.95 -15.39 10.86
CA GLU A 245 0.08 -15.08 11.99
C GLU A 245 -0.79 -13.81 11.76
N GLY A 246 -1.06 -13.52 10.48
CA GLY A 246 -1.87 -12.37 10.06
C GLY A 246 -1.08 -11.09 9.85
N VAL A 247 -1.70 -10.11 9.19
CA VAL A 247 -1.04 -8.84 8.76
C VAL A 247 -0.58 -7.96 9.92
N GLN A 248 -1.13 -8.13 11.12
CA GLN A 248 -0.73 -7.39 12.32
C GLN A 248 0.48 -8.02 13.01
N SER A 249 0.77 -9.29 12.74
CA SER A 249 1.93 -9.97 13.27
C SER A 249 3.22 -9.45 12.63
N HIS A 250 4.31 -9.50 13.40
CA HIS A 250 5.67 -9.27 12.91
C HIS A 250 6.47 -10.57 12.78
N GLU A 251 5.81 -11.70 13.01
CA GLU A 251 6.40 -13.02 12.78
C GLU A 251 6.39 -13.34 11.28
N VAL A 252 7.56 -13.71 10.76
CA VAL A 252 7.75 -14.02 9.35
C VAL A 252 8.29 -15.43 9.17
N CYS A 253 7.96 -16.05 8.05
CA CYS A 253 8.32 -17.43 7.75
C CYS A 253 9.08 -17.51 6.41
N SER A 254 10.34 -17.95 6.46
CA SER A 254 11.19 -18.08 5.26
C SER A 254 10.60 -19.04 4.22
N LYS A 255 9.95 -20.12 4.66
CA LYS A 255 9.32 -21.08 3.75
C LYS A 255 8.17 -20.46 2.95
N VAL A 256 7.35 -19.64 3.63
CA VAL A 256 6.26 -18.88 3.00
C VAL A 256 6.81 -17.83 2.04
N ALA A 257 7.84 -17.09 2.46
CA ALA A 257 8.53 -16.13 1.60
C ALA A 257 9.12 -16.81 0.35
N SER A 258 9.76 -17.95 0.50
CA SER A 258 10.31 -18.74 -0.62
C SER A 258 9.21 -19.20 -1.58
N SER A 259 8.05 -19.67 -1.08
CA SER A 259 6.91 -20.04 -1.93
C SER A 259 6.38 -18.85 -2.75
N PHE A 260 6.34 -17.66 -2.15
CA PHE A 260 6.00 -16.44 -2.90
C PHE A 260 7.01 -16.17 -4.03
N LEU A 261 8.32 -16.25 -3.73
CA LEU A 261 9.39 -16.02 -4.70
C LEU A 261 9.35 -17.05 -5.85
N VAL A 262 9.01 -18.31 -5.55
CA VAL A 262 8.78 -19.36 -6.56
C VAL A 262 7.62 -18.96 -7.47
N GLY A 263 6.46 -18.60 -6.91
CA GLY A 263 5.30 -18.14 -7.68
C GLY A 263 5.61 -16.93 -8.56
N TYR A 264 6.34 -15.97 -8.03
CA TYR A 264 6.79 -14.77 -8.75
C TYR A 264 7.86 -15.06 -9.80
N LYS A 265 8.51 -16.24 -9.77
CA LYS A 265 9.67 -16.62 -10.58
C LYS A 265 10.86 -15.67 -10.35
N ALA A 266 11.13 -15.34 -9.10
CA ALA A 266 12.15 -14.38 -8.72
C ALA A 266 13.57 -14.79 -9.16
N HIS A 267 13.87 -16.10 -9.25
CA HIS A 267 15.13 -16.64 -9.74
C HIS A 267 15.47 -16.22 -11.17
N ASN A 268 14.48 -15.80 -11.97
CA ASN A 268 14.72 -15.27 -13.32
C ASN A 268 15.09 -13.77 -13.32
N ILE A 269 15.10 -13.11 -12.16
CA ILE A 269 15.26 -11.67 -12.03
C ILE A 269 16.39 -11.32 -11.08
N LEU A 270 16.38 -11.96 -9.88
CA LEU A 270 17.39 -11.69 -8.86
C LEU A 270 18.69 -12.40 -9.18
N THR A 271 19.75 -11.61 -9.28
CA THR A 271 21.12 -12.11 -9.33
C THR A 271 21.71 -12.19 -7.91
N PRO A 272 22.81 -12.91 -7.68
CA PRO A 272 23.49 -12.91 -6.38
C PRO A 272 23.84 -11.50 -5.86
N ASN A 273 24.12 -10.55 -6.74
CA ASN A 273 24.42 -9.16 -6.38
C ASN A 273 23.20 -8.40 -5.87
N ASP A 274 21.99 -8.81 -6.26
CA ASP A 274 20.75 -8.15 -5.88
C ASP A 274 20.30 -8.49 -4.46
N TYR A 275 20.78 -9.61 -3.90
CA TYR A 275 20.35 -10.06 -2.58
C TYR A 275 20.71 -9.08 -1.46
N LYS A 276 21.89 -8.42 -1.53
CA LYS A 276 22.28 -7.40 -0.55
C LYS A 276 21.31 -6.23 -0.57
N ARG A 277 20.97 -5.75 -1.76
CA ARG A 277 20.00 -4.67 -1.96
C ARG A 277 18.62 -5.07 -1.49
N PHE A 278 18.15 -6.26 -1.87
CA PHE A 278 16.86 -6.79 -1.48
C PHE A 278 16.74 -6.94 0.05
N SER A 279 17.76 -7.50 0.70
CA SER A 279 17.84 -7.61 2.15
C SER A 279 17.77 -6.24 2.84
N SER A 280 18.45 -5.22 2.30
CA SER A 280 18.42 -3.86 2.83
C SER A 280 17.04 -3.21 2.68
N LEU A 281 16.35 -3.40 1.56
CA LEU A 281 14.96 -2.95 1.36
C LEU A 281 14.00 -3.60 2.36
N LEU A 282 14.17 -4.90 2.61
CA LEU A 282 13.38 -5.63 3.61
C LEU A 282 13.65 -5.10 5.02
N TRP A 283 14.92 -4.86 5.37
CA TRP A 283 15.28 -4.27 6.66
C TRP A 283 14.62 -2.91 6.85
N LEU A 284 14.78 -1.99 5.91
CA LEU A 284 14.17 -0.65 5.94
C LEU A 284 12.65 -0.72 6.11
N SER A 285 11.99 -1.61 5.39
CA SER A 285 10.55 -1.76 5.44
C SER A 285 10.01 -2.24 6.81
N GLY A 286 10.83 -2.96 7.57
CA GLY A 286 10.53 -3.43 8.92
C GLY A 286 10.91 -2.45 10.02
N SER A 287 11.98 -1.71 9.81
CA SER A 287 12.67 -0.93 10.84
C SER A 287 12.38 0.57 10.76
N LEU A 288 12.11 1.11 9.57
CA LEU A 288 11.99 2.55 9.37
C LEU A 288 10.65 2.90 8.71
N ASN A 289 9.66 3.29 9.52
CA ASN A 289 8.35 3.71 9.05
C ASN A 289 7.81 4.87 9.90
N TRP A 290 6.70 5.46 9.48
CA TRP A 290 6.11 6.60 10.18
C TRP A 290 5.79 6.34 11.66
N ASN A 291 5.28 5.16 12.00
CA ASN A 291 4.98 4.82 13.39
C ASN A 291 6.24 4.73 14.24
N PHE A 292 7.34 4.21 13.68
CA PHE A 292 8.66 4.22 14.29
C PHE A 292 9.09 5.66 14.61
N VAL A 293 9.11 6.54 13.60
CA VAL A 293 9.54 7.94 13.76
C VAL A 293 8.69 8.68 14.79
N LYS A 294 7.37 8.57 14.68
CA LYS A 294 6.43 9.21 15.60
C LYS A 294 6.64 8.76 17.04
N LYS A 295 6.81 7.45 17.27
CA LYS A 295 7.03 6.93 18.62
C LYS A 295 8.41 7.32 19.13
N THR A 296 9.47 7.22 18.33
CA THR A 296 10.84 7.64 18.69
C THR A 296 10.83 9.09 19.19
N LEU A 297 10.21 10.02 18.43
CA LEU A 297 10.12 11.41 18.83
C LEU A 297 9.31 11.63 20.12
N GLY A 298 8.37 10.77 20.41
CA GLY A 298 7.57 10.81 21.66
C GLY A 298 8.31 10.33 22.89
N VAL A 299 9.24 9.38 22.73
CA VAL A 299 9.95 8.74 23.85
C VAL A 299 11.42 9.17 23.99
N ILE A 300 11.88 10.10 23.16
CA ILE A 300 13.29 10.49 23.04
C ILE A 300 13.91 11.01 24.36
N SER A 301 13.09 11.46 25.31
CA SER A 301 13.53 11.93 26.62
C SER A 301 13.57 10.84 27.69
N ASP A 302 13.07 9.65 27.41
CA ASP A 302 13.12 8.45 28.28
C ASP A 302 14.08 7.45 27.65
N GLU A 303 15.31 7.39 28.15
CA GLU A 303 16.39 6.57 27.61
C GLU A 303 16.01 5.08 27.55
N ARG A 304 15.38 4.56 28.61
CA ARG A 304 15.00 3.16 28.69
C ARG A 304 13.88 2.82 27.68
N GLU A 305 12.84 3.65 27.62
CA GLU A 305 11.73 3.41 26.67
C GLU A 305 12.23 3.55 25.22
N LEU A 306 13.17 4.48 24.97
CA LEU A 306 13.80 4.65 23.68
C LEU A 306 14.61 3.41 23.28
N GLU A 307 15.48 2.88 24.15
CA GLU A 307 16.24 1.66 23.88
C GLU A 307 15.35 0.45 23.55
N GLU A 308 14.34 0.20 24.41
CA GLU A 308 13.37 -0.88 24.18
C GLU A 308 12.65 -0.71 22.82
N HIS A 309 12.28 0.52 22.47
CA HIS A 309 11.63 0.84 21.20
C HIS A 309 12.54 0.60 20.00
N LEU A 310 13.80 1.09 20.05
CA LEU A 310 14.77 0.91 18.98
C LEU A 310 15.07 -0.56 18.74
N GLU A 311 15.24 -1.34 19.82
CA GLU A 311 15.49 -2.78 19.76
C GLU A 311 14.35 -3.55 19.07
N VAL A 312 13.09 -3.23 19.43
CA VAL A 312 11.92 -3.86 18.80
C VAL A 312 11.91 -3.67 17.28
N TYR A 313 12.25 -2.47 16.81
CA TYR A 313 12.25 -2.20 15.37
C TYR A 313 13.49 -2.75 14.67
N ARG A 314 14.64 -2.77 15.34
CA ARG A 314 15.86 -3.42 14.83
C ARG A 314 15.63 -4.90 14.58
N VAL A 315 15.07 -5.61 15.58
CA VAL A 315 14.73 -7.04 15.47
C VAL A 315 13.72 -7.31 14.33
N ARG A 316 12.73 -6.44 14.16
CA ARG A 316 11.78 -6.56 13.00
C ARG A 316 12.50 -6.49 11.66
N GLY A 317 13.41 -5.53 11.50
CA GLY A 317 14.21 -5.38 10.29
C GLY A 317 15.11 -6.58 10.05
N GLU A 318 15.79 -7.06 11.08
CA GLU A 318 16.67 -8.23 11.00
C GLU A 318 15.90 -9.50 10.62
N ARG A 319 14.72 -9.73 11.18
CA ARG A 319 13.87 -10.86 10.80
C ARG A 319 13.47 -10.82 9.33
N LEU A 320 13.06 -9.65 8.83
CA LEU A 320 12.72 -9.51 7.41
C LEU A 320 13.94 -9.67 6.49
N SER A 321 15.05 -9.04 6.83
CA SER A 321 16.27 -9.12 6.01
C SER A 321 16.88 -10.52 5.95
N SER A 322 16.68 -11.34 7.00
CA SER A 322 17.18 -12.71 7.07
C SER A 322 16.35 -13.72 6.27
N LEU A 323 15.16 -13.36 5.79
CA LEU A 323 14.29 -14.27 5.02
C LEU A 323 14.96 -14.91 3.80
N LEU A 324 15.99 -14.26 3.25
CA LEU A 324 16.68 -14.66 2.03
C LEU A 324 18.04 -15.32 2.27
N THR A 325 18.53 -15.30 3.51
CA THR A 325 19.85 -15.89 3.84
C THR A 325 19.79 -17.41 4.05
N CYS A 326 18.60 -17.99 4.05
CA CYS A 326 18.37 -19.42 4.28
C CYS A 326 18.05 -20.21 2.97
N THR A 327 18.19 -19.59 1.82
CA THR A 327 18.06 -20.21 0.50
C THR A 327 19.41 -20.27 -0.18
#